data_dfe59c6f5f8dd80cccf11af09dc37796
#
_entry.id   dfe59c6f5f8dd80cccf11af09dc37796
#
_cell.length_a   1.000
_cell.length_b   1.000
_cell.length_c   1.000
_cell.angle_alpha   90.00
_cell.angle_beta   90.00
_cell.angle_gamma   90.00
#
_symmetry.space_group_name_H-M   'P 1'
#
loop_
_entity.id
_entity.type
_entity.pdbx_description
1 polymer ?
#
loop_
_entity_poly.entity_id
_entity_poly.type
_entity_poly.pdbx_seq_one_letter_code
_entity_poly.pdbx_strand_id
1 'polypeptide(L)'
;MKDSVPKAMAAHHQAVVTLTDAFCRQHLDDEYAALARRAVAALCRKRPSPIVLGHAATWACGVLYALGQANFLTDKSSKPSMSMQALCAGFGVGVSTGGNKAKLVRDALGIKRWDHRWLLPSRLDAMPMVWMVEVEGFTVDARGLPRPLQVAAYEHGAIPYVPADGPAGDGGIREAILARYDEYRRTNTDLQTDLATRLWTGSITPIALRLGLIEAKDEGNGWDLDALAPAADLALYAPDSGVKTAVHRYAAEKQDRRPAPDQKVLGAMCATVFSIFRVDGCHRGAGVDLTDLISGQSLWVVDRGLEASAFAGVEVALRLFRPDEFWMTTGVAIQIDKSVWRELETVGVIRRSVLPLPSLDREALAETLYRVVAH
;
A
#
# COMPACT_ATOMS: atom_id res chain seq x y z
N MET A 1 16.60 0.36 14.95
CA MET A 1 17.94 0.31 15.62
C MET A 1 17.84 1.07 16.95
N LYS A 2 18.38 0.53 18.08
CA LYS A 2 18.39 1.25 19.37
C LYS A 2 19.37 2.43 19.31
N ASP A 3 18.91 3.66 19.60
CA ASP A 3 19.76 4.87 19.63
C ASP A 3 20.53 5.04 20.95
N SER A 4 20.63 3.98 21.75
CA SER A 4 21.34 4.02 23.03
C SER A 4 22.84 4.15 22.82
N VAL A 5 23.45 5.11 23.52
CA VAL A 5 24.90 5.38 23.52
C VAL A 5 25.52 4.84 24.81
N PRO A 6 26.66 4.13 24.76
CA PRO A 6 27.36 3.71 25.96
C PRO A 6 27.75 4.91 26.83
N LYS A 7 27.59 4.82 28.16
CA LYS A 7 27.87 5.94 29.07
C LYS A 7 29.28 6.51 28.89
N ALA A 8 30.28 5.65 28.67
CA ALA A 8 31.68 6.06 28.45
C ALA A 8 31.86 6.89 27.15
N MET A 9 30.93 6.83 26.22
CA MET A 9 30.97 7.54 24.93
C MET A 9 30.09 8.78 24.91
N ALA A 10 29.35 9.08 25.97
CA ALA A 10 28.36 10.17 25.98
C ALA A 10 28.98 11.54 25.64
N ALA A 11 30.17 11.85 26.18
CA ALA A 11 30.85 13.13 25.89
C ALA A 11 31.28 13.23 24.42
N HIS A 12 31.86 12.17 23.84
CA HIS A 12 32.25 12.13 22.43
C HIS A 12 31.04 12.22 21.50
N HIS A 13 29.97 11.47 21.82
CA HIS A 13 28.70 11.55 21.10
C HIS A 13 28.15 12.98 21.09
N GLN A 14 28.03 13.60 22.28
CA GLN A 14 27.47 14.96 22.40
C GLN A 14 28.32 15.97 21.64
N ALA A 15 29.64 15.92 21.73
CA ALA A 15 30.53 16.82 21.03
C ALA A 15 30.34 16.77 19.50
N VAL A 16 30.19 15.58 18.92
CA VAL A 16 29.98 15.43 17.47
C VAL A 16 28.56 15.80 17.05
N VAL A 17 27.55 15.36 17.82
CA VAL A 17 26.14 15.64 17.52
C VAL A 17 25.84 17.13 17.58
N THR A 18 26.38 17.86 18.57
CA THR A 18 26.21 19.32 18.63
C THR A 18 26.67 20.01 17.35
N LEU A 19 27.79 19.58 16.77
CA LEU A 19 28.32 20.14 15.53
C LEU A 19 27.50 19.73 14.30
N THR A 20 27.10 18.45 14.22
CA THR A 20 26.25 18.02 13.08
C THR A 20 24.88 18.67 13.11
N ASP A 21 24.25 18.79 14.29
CA ASP A 21 22.94 19.43 14.44
C ASP A 21 22.99 20.93 14.08
N ALA A 22 24.03 21.63 14.54
CA ALA A 22 24.22 23.05 14.19
C ALA A 22 24.38 23.21 12.67
N PHE A 23 25.19 22.39 12.04
CA PHE A 23 25.42 22.42 10.60
C PHE A 23 24.14 22.08 9.82
N CYS A 24 23.42 21.01 10.20
CA CYS A 24 22.18 20.61 9.51
C CYS A 24 21.11 21.70 9.59
N ARG A 25 20.92 22.31 10.75
CA ARG A 25 19.96 23.41 10.95
C ARG A 25 20.25 24.61 10.04
N GLN A 26 21.53 24.91 9.79
CA GLN A 26 21.95 26.06 9.01
C GLN A 26 21.99 25.81 7.50
N HIS A 27 22.33 24.58 7.09
CA HIS A 27 22.71 24.28 5.72
C HIS A 27 21.99 23.10 5.06
N LEU A 28 21.35 22.24 5.86
CA LEU A 28 20.65 21.04 5.38
C LEU A 28 19.22 21.03 5.92
N ASP A 29 18.81 19.90 6.55
CA ASP A 29 17.48 19.71 7.11
C ASP A 29 17.48 18.77 8.34
N ASP A 30 16.27 18.56 8.91
CA ASP A 30 16.08 17.73 10.09
C ASP A 30 16.28 16.22 9.80
N GLU A 31 16.05 15.76 8.56
CA GLU A 31 16.30 14.38 8.18
C GLU A 31 17.79 14.05 8.20
N TYR A 32 18.64 14.93 7.67
CA TYR A 32 20.09 14.81 7.79
C TYR A 32 20.55 14.85 9.25
N ALA A 33 19.97 15.72 10.09
CA ALA A 33 20.30 15.79 11.51
C ALA A 33 19.96 14.47 12.23
N ALA A 34 18.77 13.92 12.01
CA ALA A 34 18.34 12.65 12.58
C ALA A 34 19.24 11.50 12.13
N LEU A 35 19.57 11.44 10.83
CA LEU A 35 20.44 10.42 10.27
C LEU A 35 21.87 10.52 10.82
N ALA A 36 22.40 11.74 10.98
CA ALA A 36 23.71 11.99 11.57
C ALA A 36 23.76 11.54 13.04
N ARG A 37 22.77 11.87 13.86
CA ARG A 37 22.67 11.38 15.26
C ARG A 37 22.71 9.87 15.33
N ARG A 38 21.95 9.19 14.47
CA ARG A 38 21.93 7.73 14.36
C ARG A 38 23.30 7.16 13.97
N ALA A 39 23.99 7.79 13.01
CA ALA A 39 25.33 7.38 12.57
C ALA A 39 26.37 7.56 13.68
N VAL A 40 26.37 8.69 14.39
CA VAL A 40 27.27 8.97 15.53
C VAL A 40 27.03 7.97 16.65
N ALA A 41 25.76 7.70 17.01
CA ALA A 41 25.42 6.70 18.02
C ALA A 41 25.91 5.30 17.63
N ALA A 42 25.78 4.93 16.33
CA ALA A 42 26.28 3.65 15.83
C ALA A 42 27.82 3.55 15.89
N LEU A 43 28.54 4.61 15.58
CA LEU A 43 30.01 4.68 15.72
C LEU A 43 30.42 4.53 17.20
N CYS A 44 29.70 5.16 18.12
CA CYS A 44 29.96 5.04 19.56
C CYS A 44 29.78 3.60 20.10
N ARG A 45 28.93 2.80 19.46
CA ARG A 45 28.71 1.38 19.83
C ARG A 45 29.78 0.41 19.32
N LYS A 46 30.62 0.82 18.37
CA LYS A 46 31.71 -0.05 17.85
C LYS A 46 32.72 -0.36 18.95
N ARG A 47 33.39 -1.50 18.82
CA ARG A 47 34.42 -1.96 19.75
C ARG A 47 35.68 -2.37 19.02
N PRO A 48 36.80 -1.59 19.08
CA PRO A 48 36.89 -0.27 19.68
C PRO A 48 36.11 0.80 18.91
N SER A 49 35.63 1.84 19.60
CA SER A 49 34.96 2.94 18.93
C SER A 49 35.95 3.85 18.20
N PRO A 50 35.79 4.08 16.91
CA PRO A 50 36.76 4.89 16.16
C PRO A 50 36.69 6.39 16.54
N ILE A 51 35.58 6.85 17.11
CA ILE A 51 35.30 8.27 17.39
C ILE A 51 36.13 8.80 18.60
N VAL A 52 36.74 7.89 19.38
CA VAL A 52 37.61 8.25 20.51
C VAL A 52 38.86 9.00 20.02
N LEU A 53 39.32 8.72 18.80
CA LEU A 53 40.56 9.31 18.25
C LEU A 53 40.24 10.43 17.27
N GLY A 54 40.83 11.60 17.48
CA GLY A 54 40.72 12.76 16.60
C GLY A 54 39.71 13.82 17.07
N HIS A 55 39.60 14.90 16.31
CA HIS A 55 38.77 16.05 16.68
C HIS A 55 37.29 15.84 16.31
N ALA A 56 36.40 16.33 17.17
CA ALA A 56 34.95 16.24 16.95
C ALA A 56 34.49 16.85 15.62
N ALA A 57 35.08 18.00 15.23
CA ALA A 57 34.75 18.65 13.96
C ALA A 57 35.09 17.77 12.74
N THR A 58 36.22 17.07 12.78
CA THR A 58 36.62 16.15 11.70
C THR A 58 35.65 14.93 11.62
N TRP A 59 35.18 14.42 12.76
CA TRP A 59 34.17 13.36 12.78
C TRP A 59 32.81 13.84 12.31
N ALA A 60 32.37 15.04 12.73
CA ALA A 60 31.11 15.66 12.28
C ALA A 60 31.13 15.85 10.75
N CYS A 61 32.22 16.41 10.22
CA CYS A 61 32.45 16.51 8.79
C CYS A 61 32.40 15.16 8.08
N GLY A 62 33.14 14.15 8.59
CA GLY A 62 33.19 12.81 8.00
C GLY A 62 31.84 12.09 7.99
N VAL A 63 31.05 12.24 9.05
CA VAL A 63 29.69 11.68 9.13
C VAL A 63 28.80 12.32 8.09
N LEU A 64 28.68 13.63 8.04
CA LEU A 64 27.82 14.31 7.06
C LEU A 64 28.32 14.13 5.62
N TYR A 65 29.62 14.05 5.41
CA TYR A 65 30.20 13.74 4.10
C TYR A 65 29.82 12.32 3.65
N ALA A 66 29.91 11.31 4.52
CA ALA A 66 29.54 9.94 4.20
C ALA A 66 28.03 9.80 3.90
N LEU A 67 27.18 10.44 4.71
CA LEU A 67 25.74 10.48 4.51
C LEU A 67 25.36 11.29 3.26
N GLY A 68 26.03 12.40 3.01
CA GLY A 68 25.83 13.19 1.82
C GLY A 68 26.15 12.44 0.52
N GLN A 69 27.20 11.61 0.53
CA GLN A 69 27.50 10.73 -0.61
C GLN A 69 26.44 9.65 -0.81
N ALA A 70 25.96 9.03 0.28
CA ALA A 70 24.90 8.03 0.22
C ALA A 70 23.58 8.61 -0.31
N ASN A 71 23.32 9.90 -0.01
CA ASN A 71 22.08 10.59 -0.33
C ASN A 71 22.21 11.59 -1.50
N PHE A 72 23.25 11.49 -2.31
CA PHE A 72 23.44 12.34 -3.52
C PHE A 72 23.36 13.85 -3.21
N LEU A 73 23.93 14.30 -2.09
CA LEU A 73 23.91 15.69 -1.65
C LEU A 73 24.51 16.64 -2.69
N THR A 74 25.46 16.17 -3.52
CA THR A 74 26.08 16.96 -4.57
C THR A 74 25.22 17.15 -5.82
N ASP A 75 24.13 16.43 -5.93
CA ASP A 75 23.20 16.57 -7.05
C ASP A 75 22.40 17.86 -6.91
N LYS A 76 22.55 18.75 -7.89
CA LYS A 76 21.87 20.05 -7.92
C LYS A 76 20.35 19.95 -8.05
N SER A 77 19.84 18.84 -8.54
CA SER A 77 18.40 18.55 -8.61
C SER A 77 17.80 18.20 -7.24
N SER A 78 18.65 17.82 -6.29
CA SER A 78 18.27 17.46 -4.92
C SER A 78 18.08 18.67 -4.04
N LYS A 79 17.17 18.59 -3.08
CA LYS A 79 17.00 19.58 -2.01
C LYS A 79 17.07 18.85 -0.66
N PRO A 80 17.97 19.26 0.23
CA PRO A 80 19.06 20.22 0.03
C PRO A 80 20.15 19.69 -0.94
N SER A 81 20.94 20.60 -1.53
CA SER A 81 22.12 20.25 -2.32
C SER A 81 23.33 21.09 -1.89
N MET A 82 24.50 20.43 -1.81
CA MET A 82 25.74 21.07 -1.38
C MET A 82 26.97 20.35 -1.95
N SER A 83 27.99 21.11 -2.34
CA SER A 83 29.27 20.50 -2.73
C SER A 83 30.02 19.95 -1.50
N MET A 84 30.78 18.87 -1.67
CA MET A 84 31.61 18.34 -0.58
C MET A 84 32.69 19.32 -0.12
N GLN A 85 33.13 20.22 -0.99
CA GLN A 85 34.03 21.32 -0.64
C GLN A 85 33.37 22.31 0.33
N ALA A 86 32.14 22.74 0.05
CA ALA A 86 31.39 23.63 0.92
C ALA A 86 31.10 23.00 2.27
N LEU A 87 30.72 21.70 2.27
CA LEU A 87 30.51 20.93 3.51
C LEU A 87 31.77 20.90 4.37
N CYS A 88 32.91 20.54 3.80
CA CYS A 88 34.18 20.51 4.52
C CYS A 88 34.60 21.91 5.05
N ALA A 89 34.42 22.92 4.26
CA ALA A 89 34.72 24.32 4.64
C ALA A 89 33.89 24.77 5.84
N GLY A 90 32.61 24.37 5.91
CA GLY A 90 31.74 24.71 7.06
C GLY A 90 32.17 24.08 8.38
N PHE A 91 33.01 23.02 8.37
CA PHE A 91 33.66 22.44 9.55
C PHE A 91 35.10 22.86 9.74
N GLY A 92 35.65 23.73 8.87
CA GLY A 92 37.07 24.07 8.89
C GLY A 92 38.01 22.90 8.57
N VAL A 93 37.52 21.91 7.79
CA VAL A 93 38.23 20.66 7.48
C VAL A 93 38.62 20.65 5.99
N GLY A 94 39.86 20.30 5.69
CA GLY A 94 40.26 20.11 4.29
C GLY A 94 39.53 18.95 3.63
N VAL A 95 39.24 19.08 2.33
CA VAL A 95 38.44 18.10 1.54
C VAL A 95 39.04 16.69 1.59
N SER A 96 40.36 16.56 1.49
CA SER A 96 41.06 15.27 1.59
C SER A 96 40.86 14.63 2.98
N THR A 97 40.98 15.44 4.05
CA THR A 97 40.76 14.97 5.43
C THR A 97 39.32 14.54 5.66
N GLY A 98 38.34 15.35 5.17
CA GLY A 98 36.92 15.03 5.21
C GLY A 98 36.60 13.73 4.46
N GLY A 99 37.11 13.58 3.25
CA GLY A 99 36.94 12.37 2.43
C GLY A 99 37.51 11.10 3.06
N ASN A 100 38.73 11.20 3.63
CA ASN A 100 39.35 10.08 4.36
C ASN A 100 38.54 9.71 5.61
N LYS A 101 38.03 10.70 6.35
CA LYS A 101 37.18 10.46 7.50
C LYS A 101 35.82 9.85 7.10
N ALA A 102 35.24 10.33 6.01
CA ALA A 102 34.01 9.76 5.44
C ALA A 102 34.19 8.28 5.03
N LYS A 103 35.36 7.93 4.48
CA LYS A 103 35.68 6.53 4.20
C LYS A 103 35.69 5.69 5.47
N LEU A 104 36.34 6.15 6.52
CA LEU A 104 36.35 5.47 7.82
C LEU A 104 34.93 5.29 8.40
N VAL A 105 34.06 6.29 8.23
CA VAL A 105 32.66 6.22 8.66
C VAL A 105 31.92 5.14 7.86
N ARG A 106 32.03 5.15 6.53
CA ARG A 106 31.39 4.15 5.67
C ARG A 106 31.85 2.74 6.00
N ASP A 107 33.17 2.55 6.13
CA ASP A 107 33.74 1.24 6.44
C ASP A 107 33.29 0.75 7.82
N ALA A 108 33.31 1.62 8.84
CA ALA A 108 32.89 1.28 10.20
C ALA A 108 31.39 0.97 10.31
N LEU A 109 30.55 1.66 9.58
CA LEU A 109 29.09 1.47 9.61
C LEU A 109 28.57 0.51 8.54
N GLY A 110 29.43 0.08 7.62
CA GLY A 110 29.06 -0.78 6.50
C GLY A 110 28.11 -0.07 5.51
N ILE A 111 28.26 1.25 5.35
CA ILE A 111 27.40 2.03 4.43
C ILE A 111 27.72 1.64 3.00
N LYS A 112 26.78 0.91 2.37
CA LYS A 112 26.85 0.53 0.97
C LYS A 112 25.99 1.47 0.11
N ARG A 113 26.19 1.42 -1.19
CA ARG A 113 25.31 2.09 -2.14
C ARG A 113 23.92 1.48 -2.04
N TRP A 114 22.87 2.32 -1.99
CA TRP A 114 21.47 1.89 -1.89
C TRP A 114 21.08 1.22 -0.55
N ASP A 115 21.90 1.37 0.49
CA ASP A 115 21.57 0.87 1.82
C ASP A 115 20.49 1.78 2.45
N HIS A 116 19.25 1.33 2.43
CA HIS A 116 18.09 2.07 2.94
C HIS A 116 18.26 2.55 4.37
N ARG A 117 19.08 1.86 5.18
CA ARG A 117 19.37 2.26 6.57
C ARG A 117 20.04 3.61 6.68
N TRP A 118 20.72 4.07 5.63
CA TRP A 118 21.48 5.31 5.59
C TRP A 118 20.96 6.30 4.55
N LEU A 119 19.77 6.05 3.98
CA LEU A 119 19.07 6.99 3.13
C LEU A 119 18.11 7.87 3.94
N LEU A 120 17.85 9.06 3.42
CA LEU A 120 16.84 9.97 3.96
C LEU A 120 15.45 9.37 3.74
N PRO A 121 14.54 9.43 4.74
CA PRO A 121 13.17 8.93 4.60
C PRO A 121 12.45 9.46 3.37
N SER A 122 12.58 10.77 3.09
CA SER A 122 11.99 11.43 1.92
C SER A 122 12.46 10.89 0.56
N ARG A 123 13.57 10.14 0.52
CA ARG A 123 14.15 9.59 -0.70
C ARG A 123 13.87 8.12 -0.93
N LEU A 124 13.41 7.39 0.08
CA LEU A 124 13.24 5.95 0.01
C LEU A 124 12.32 5.53 -1.13
N ASP A 125 11.19 6.21 -1.29
CA ASP A 125 10.20 5.87 -2.32
C ASP A 125 10.69 6.18 -3.75
N ALA A 126 11.49 7.23 -3.89
CA ALA A 126 12.04 7.63 -5.19
C ALA A 126 13.22 6.78 -5.65
N MET A 127 13.68 5.84 -4.81
CA MET A 127 14.83 4.97 -5.11
C MET A 127 14.43 3.52 -5.33
N PRO A 128 14.14 3.07 -6.56
CA PRO A 128 13.70 1.69 -6.83
C PRO A 128 14.66 0.62 -6.30
N MET A 129 15.97 0.89 -6.33
CA MET A 129 17.00 -0.09 -5.93
C MET A 129 16.92 -0.52 -4.46
N VAL A 130 16.31 0.27 -3.58
CA VAL A 130 16.15 -0.09 -2.16
C VAL A 130 14.99 -1.05 -1.91
N TRP A 131 14.15 -1.23 -2.94
CA TRP A 131 12.97 -2.10 -2.93
C TRP A 131 13.20 -3.41 -3.66
N MET A 132 14.36 -3.56 -4.34
CA MET A 132 14.66 -4.77 -5.09
C MET A 132 15.07 -5.89 -4.14
N VAL A 133 14.29 -6.96 -4.15
CA VAL A 133 14.51 -8.18 -3.37
C VAL A 133 14.61 -9.39 -4.30
N GLU A 134 15.32 -10.42 -3.88
CA GLU A 134 15.39 -11.69 -4.60
C GLU A 134 14.35 -12.66 -4.05
N VAL A 135 13.46 -13.13 -4.92
CA VAL A 135 12.45 -14.14 -4.62
C VAL A 135 12.57 -15.25 -5.64
N GLU A 136 12.87 -16.47 -5.18
CA GLU A 136 13.04 -17.66 -6.04
C GLU A 136 14.01 -17.46 -7.23
N GLY A 137 15.09 -16.69 -6.99
CA GLY A 137 16.12 -16.40 -8.01
C GLY A 137 15.77 -15.23 -8.95
N PHE A 138 14.62 -14.58 -8.78
CA PHE A 138 14.22 -13.40 -9.56
C PHE A 138 14.34 -12.13 -8.71
N THR A 139 14.94 -11.08 -9.29
CA THR A 139 14.97 -9.77 -8.67
C THR A 139 13.65 -9.03 -8.97
N VAL A 140 12.90 -8.73 -7.94
CA VAL A 140 11.56 -8.10 -8.03
C VAL A 140 11.45 -6.89 -7.12
N ASP A 141 10.59 -5.94 -7.48
CA ASP A 141 10.28 -4.79 -6.63
C ASP A 141 9.32 -5.25 -5.50
N ALA A 142 9.79 -5.15 -4.25
CA ALA A 142 9.04 -5.58 -3.08
C ALA A 142 7.71 -4.83 -2.90
N ARG A 143 7.56 -3.65 -3.46
CA ARG A 143 6.31 -2.87 -3.40
C ARG A 143 5.16 -3.53 -4.17
N GLY A 144 5.50 -4.37 -5.17
CA GLY A 144 4.53 -5.17 -5.92
C GLY A 144 4.29 -6.57 -5.38
N LEU A 145 4.96 -6.97 -4.28
CA LEU A 145 4.78 -8.31 -3.69
C LEU A 145 3.55 -8.38 -2.79
N PRO A 146 2.95 -9.58 -2.62
CA PRO A 146 1.96 -9.83 -1.58
C PRO A 146 2.47 -9.43 -0.19
N ARG A 147 1.57 -8.86 0.64
CA ARG A 147 1.92 -8.36 1.98
C ARG A 147 2.71 -9.34 2.85
N PRO A 148 2.42 -10.65 2.92
CA PRO A 148 3.22 -11.57 3.72
C PRO A 148 4.70 -11.60 3.30
N LEU A 149 4.99 -11.48 2.00
CA LEU A 149 6.36 -11.41 1.49
C LEU A 149 7.01 -10.04 1.78
N GLN A 150 6.24 -8.96 1.74
CA GLN A 150 6.71 -7.63 2.16
C GLN A 150 7.09 -7.62 3.64
N VAL A 151 6.25 -8.20 4.50
CA VAL A 151 6.54 -8.34 5.94
C VAL A 151 7.79 -9.17 6.17
N ALA A 152 7.91 -10.32 5.51
CA ALA A 152 9.11 -11.16 5.61
C ALA A 152 10.36 -10.41 5.14
N ALA A 153 10.30 -9.69 4.00
CA ALA A 153 11.42 -8.89 3.50
C ALA A 153 11.82 -7.78 4.50
N TYR A 154 10.85 -7.14 5.15
CA TYR A 154 11.09 -6.14 6.18
C TYR A 154 11.74 -6.75 7.44
N GLU A 155 11.23 -7.87 7.94
CA GLU A 155 11.78 -8.58 9.11
C GLU A 155 13.22 -9.04 8.88
N HIS A 156 13.56 -9.42 7.64
CA HIS A 156 14.93 -9.73 7.23
C HIS A 156 15.79 -8.49 6.96
N GLY A 157 15.22 -7.28 7.05
CA GLY A 157 15.93 -6.02 6.83
C GLY A 157 16.31 -5.80 5.35
N ALA A 158 15.62 -6.44 4.41
CA ALA A 158 15.84 -6.30 2.98
C ALA A 158 15.19 -5.02 2.40
N ILE A 159 14.10 -4.55 3.01
CA ILE A 159 13.39 -3.31 2.64
C ILE A 159 13.27 -2.35 3.83
N PRO A 160 13.07 -1.04 3.57
CA PRO A 160 13.07 -0.01 4.63
C PRO A 160 11.86 -0.07 5.56
N TYR A 161 10.71 -0.40 5.03
CA TYR A 161 9.42 -0.55 5.73
C TYR A 161 8.48 -1.42 4.88
N VAL A 162 7.38 -1.88 5.46
CA VAL A 162 6.34 -2.56 4.69
C VAL A 162 5.57 -1.50 3.88
N PRO A 163 5.55 -1.53 2.55
CA PRO A 163 4.97 -0.46 1.72
C PRO A 163 3.54 -0.10 2.09
N ALA A 164 2.75 -1.10 2.48
CA ALA A 164 1.37 -0.90 2.92
C ALA A 164 1.24 -0.15 4.26
N ASP A 165 2.29 -0.14 5.09
CA ASP A 165 2.31 0.59 6.38
C ASP A 165 2.88 2.01 6.23
N GLY A 166 3.52 2.31 5.11
CA GLY A 166 4.21 3.58 4.90
C GLY A 166 5.51 3.73 5.70
N PRO A 167 6.25 4.83 5.54
CA PRO A 167 7.43 5.14 6.35
C PRO A 167 7.05 5.36 7.82
N ALA A 168 7.98 5.06 8.73
CA ALA A 168 7.78 5.25 10.17
C ALA A 168 7.43 6.72 10.48
N GLY A 169 6.16 6.97 10.74
CA GLY A 169 5.57 8.31 10.92
C GLY A 169 4.11 8.38 10.46
N ASP A 170 3.71 7.53 9.52
CA ASP A 170 2.33 7.47 9.00
C ASP A 170 1.43 6.42 9.70
N GLY A 171 1.95 5.72 10.72
CA GLY A 171 1.19 4.68 11.42
C GLY A 171 -0.16 5.16 11.94
N GLY A 172 -0.24 6.40 12.45
CA GLY A 172 -1.48 7.00 12.90
C GLY A 172 -2.51 7.24 11.79
N ILE A 173 -2.07 7.60 10.59
CA ILE A 173 -2.93 7.83 9.43
C ILE A 173 -3.49 6.49 8.94
N ARG A 174 -2.63 5.49 8.80
CA ARG A 174 -3.04 4.15 8.42
C ARG A 174 -4.02 3.53 9.41
N GLU A 175 -3.73 3.62 10.71
CA GLU A 175 -4.62 3.13 11.75
C GLU A 175 -5.99 3.82 11.71
N ALA A 176 -6.03 5.14 11.48
CA ALA A 176 -7.28 5.89 11.35
C ALA A 176 -8.09 5.48 10.12
N ILE A 177 -7.42 5.23 8.96
CA ILE A 177 -8.06 4.72 7.74
C ILE A 177 -8.64 3.32 7.98
N LEU A 178 -7.84 2.42 8.56
CA LEU A 178 -8.27 1.06 8.83
C LEU A 178 -9.38 0.96 9.87
N ALA A 179 -9.39 1.84 10.88
CA ALA A 179 -10.48 1.91 11.86
C ALA A 179 -11.81 2.30 11.18
N ARG A 180 -11.79 3.30 10.28
CA ARG A 180 -12.97 3.68 9.48
C ARG A 180 -13.40 2.56 8.53
N TYR A 181 -12.43 1.91 7.87
CA TYR A 181 -12.71 0.73 7.04
C TYR A 181 -13.40 -0.37 7.84
N ASP A 182 -12.89 -0.72 9.02
CA ASP A 182 -13.45 -1.78 9.85
C ASP A 182 -14.88 -1.46 10.33
N GLU A 183 -15.18 -0.18 10.61
CA GLU A 183 -16.53 0.30 10.92
C GLU A 183 -17.46 0.13 9.72
N TYR A 184 -17.07 0.67 8.55
CA TYR A 184 -17.88 0.57 7.33
C TYR A 184 -18.04 -0.87 6.85
N ARG A 185 -17.02 -1.71 7.03
CA ARG A 185 -17.09 -3.13 6.66
C ARG A 185 -18.10 -3.89 7.50
N ARG A 186 -18.14 -3.67 8.81
CA ARG A 186 -19.17 -4.25 9.70
C ARG A 186 -20.56 -3.80 9.27
N THR A 187 -20.78 -2.52 9.11
CA THR A 187 -22.06 -1.97 8.66
C THR A 187 -22.48 -2.55 7.30
N ASN A 188 -21.56 -2.63 6.33
CA ASN A 188 -21.85 -3.22 5.02
C ASN A 188 -22.27 -4.69 5.15
N THR A 189 -21.55 -5.48 5.95
CA THR A 189 -21.88 -6.90 6.19
C THR A 189 -23.24 -7.07 6.84
N ASP A 190 -23.56 -6.27 7.86
CA ASP A 190 -24.86 -6.31 8.53
C ASP A 190 -26.01 -5.95 7.58
N LEU A 191 -25.83 -4.92 6.75
CA LEU A 191 -26.81 -4.50 5.74
C LEU A 191 -27.00 -5.57 4.65
N GLN A 192 -25.92 -6.16 4.15
CA GLN A 192 -26.01 -7.25 3.16
C GLN A 192 -26.70 -8.47 3.74
N THR A 193 -26.42 -8.83 4.99
CA THR A 193 -27.04 -9.98 5.67
C THR A 193 -28.55 -9.77 5.84
N ASP A 194 -28.99 -8.59 6.29
CA ASP A 194 -30.42 -8.25 6.42
C ASP A 194 -31.12 -8.30 5.03
N LEU A 195 -30.50 -7.73 4.01
CA LEU A 195 -31.02 -7.74 2.64
C LEU A 195 -31.04 -9.15 2.05
N ALA A 196 -29.98 -9.92 2.17
CA ALA A 196 -29.89 -11.28 1.64
C ALA A 196 -30.94 -12.20 2.27
N THR A 197 -31.16 -12.08 3.57
CA THR A 197 -32.21 -12.83 4.27
C THR A 197 -33.60 -12.54 3.71
N ARG A 198 -33.90 -11.28 3.36
CA ARG A 198 -35.19 -10.87 2.78
C ARG A 198 -35.37 -11.33 1.33
N LEU A 199 -34.27 -11.45 0.59
CA LEU A 199 -34.26 -11.77 -0.84
C LEU A 199 -34.04 -13.27 -1.11
N TRP A 200 -33.82 -14.09 -0.10
CA TRP A 200 -33.35 -15.46 -0.22
C TRP A 200 -34.16 -16.30 -1.20
N THR A 201 -35.45 -16.50 -0.91
CA THR A 201 -36.32 -17.34 -1.76
C THR A 201 -36.84 -16.62 -2.99
N GLY A 202 -37.00 -15.30 -2.93
CA GLY A 202 -37.64 -14.52 -4.01
C GLY A 202 -36.67 -14.11 -5.13
N SER A 203 -35.39 -13.97 -4.84
CA SER A 203 -34.42 -13.45 -5.80
C SER A 203 -33.11 -14.22 -5.85
N ILE A 204 -32.48 -14.54 -4.73
CA ILE A 204 -31.17 -15.18 -4.70
C ILE A 204 -31.23 -16.59 -5.27
N THR A 205 -32.17 -17.42 -4.81
CA THR A 205 -32.34 -18.79 -5.30
C THR A 205 -32.59 -18.88 -6.82
N PRO A 206 -33.54 -18.11 -7.41
CA PRO A 206 -33.71 -18.09 -8.88
C PRO A 206 -32.47 -17.64 -9.65
N ILE A 207 -31.71 -16.67 -9.11
CA ILE A 207 -30.46 -16.22 -9.73
C ILE A 207 -29.40 -17.31 -9.65
N ALA A 208 -29.25 -17.98 -8.51
CA ALA A 208 -28.30 -19.08 -8.32
C ALA A 208 -28.56 -20.23 -9.30
N LEU A 209 -29.81 -20.61 -9.50
CA LEU A 209 -30.21 -21.58 -10.54
C LEU A 209 -29.84 -21.12 -11.94
N ARG A 210 -30.12 -19.85 -12.26
CA ARG A 210 -29.80 -19.26 -13.59
C ARG A 210 -28.30 -19.18 -13.86
N LEU A 211 -27.48 -18.95 -12.82
CA LEU A 211 -26.02 -18.94 -12.90
C LEU A 211 -25.41 -20.35 -12.95
N GLY A 212 -26.18 -21.41 -12.62
CA GLY A 212 -25.67 -22.78 -12.52
C GLY A 212 -24.92 -23.07 -11.22
N LEU A 213 -25.07 -22.21 -10.19
CA LEU A 213 -24.43 -22.40 -8.89
C LEU A 213 -25.09 -23.51 -8.05
N ILE A 214 -26.36 -23.82 -8.32
CA ILE A 214 -27.15 -24.86 -7.69
C ILE A 214 -28.01 -25.58 -8.73
N GLU A 215 -28.39 -26.84 -8.46
CA GLU A 215 -29.34 -27.57 -9.28
C GLU A 215 -30.74 -27.59 -8.62
N ALA A 216 -31.80 -27.69 -9.44
CA ALA A 216 -33.18 -27.68 -8.95
C ALA A 216 -33.52 -28.84 -7.99
N LYS A 217 -32.75 -29.94 -8.04
CA LYS A 217 -32.92 -31.10 -7.14
C LYS A 217 -32.28 -30.90 -5.76
N ASP A 218 -31.47 -29.85 -5.56
CA ASP A 218 -30.74 -29.61 -4.32
C ASP A 218 -31.55 -28.76 -3.31
N GLU A 219 -32.86 -28.61 -3.54
CA GLU A 219 -33.74 -27.82 -2.65
C GLU A 219 -33.70 -28.39 -1.22
N GLY A 220 -33.08 -27.60 -0.31
CA GLY A 220 -33.18 -27.82 1.13
C GLY A 220 -31.98 -28.37 1.87
N ASN A 221 -30.86 -28.68 1.21
CA ASN A 221 -29.68 -29.23 1.89
C ASN A 221 -28.49 -28.22 1.84
N GLY A 222 -28.25 -27.52 2.98
CA GLY A 222 -26.96 -27.04 3.42
C GLY A 222 -26.05 -26.38 2.35
N TRP A 223 -26.61 -25.47 1.55
CA TRP A 223 -25.80 -24.78 0.54
C TRP A 223 -24.67 -23.97 1.20
N ASP A 224 -23.50 -24.04 0.63
CA ASP A 224 -22.40 -23.18 0.98
C ASP A 224 -22.77 -21.73 0.63
N LEU A 225 -22.91 -20.89 1.66
CA LEU A 225 -23.30 -19.49 1.51
C LEU A 225 -22.27 -18.70 0.69
N ASP A 226 -21.00 -19.08 0.78
CA ASP A 226 -19.91 -18.44 0.03
C ASP A 226 -20.05 -18.75 -1.48
N ALA A 227 -20.49 -19.96 -1.82
CA ALA A 227 -20.77 -20.34 -3.22
C ALA A 227 -21.94 -19.53 -3.82
N LEU A 228 -22.86 -19.02 -3.01
CA LEU A 228 -23.99 -18.20 -3.45
C LEU A 228 -23.71 -16.70 -3.48
N ALA A 229 -22.53 -16.27 -3.07
CA ALA A 229 -22.15 -14.85 -3.05
C ALA A 229 -22.35 -14.12 -4.40
N PRO A 230 -22.05 -14.71 -5.58
CA PRO A 230 -22.36 -14.11 -6.88
C PRO A 230 -23.85 -13.88 -7.11
N ALA A 231 -24.70 -14.84 -6.71
CA ALA A 231 -26.15 -14.70 -6.83
C ALA A 231 -26.70 -13.62 -5.88
N ALA A 232 -26.17 -13.54 -4.68
CA ALA A 232 -26.50 -12.48 -3.72
C ALA A 232 -26.08 -11.10 -4.23
N ASP A 233 -24.89 -10.97 -4.82
CA ASP A 233 -24.41 -9.72 -5.41
C ASP A 233 -25.38 -9.21 -6.49
N LEU A 234 -25.77 -10.06 -7.43
CA LEU A 234 -26.75 -9.69 -8.45
C LEU A 234 -28.12 -9.37 -7.84
N ALA A 235 -28.61 -10.15 -6.88
CA ALA A 235 -29.90 -9.90 -6.23
C ALA A 235 -29.95 -8.54 -5.52
N LEU A 236 -28.84 -8.10 -4.93
CA LEU A 236 -28.73 -6.83 -4.22
C LEU A 236 -28.55 -5.65 -5.18
N TYR A 237 -27.67 -5.78 -6.15
CA TYR A 237 -27.11 -4.63 -6.88
C TYR A 237 -27.51 -4.58 -8.37
N ALA A 238 -27.93 -5.67 -9.00
CA ALA A 238 -28.47 -5.59 -10.35
C ALA A 238 -29.88 -5.00 -10.33
N PRO A 239 -30.22 -4.11 -11.27
CA PRO A 239 -31.56 -3.57 -11.39
C PRO A 239 -32.54 -4.69 -11.80
N ASP A 240 -33.61 -4.84 -11.05
CA ASP A 240 -34.76 -5.64 -11.44
C ASP A 240 -35.52 -4.87 -12.53
N SER A 241 -36.32 -5.43 -13.36
CA SER A 241 -37.11 -4.87 -14.50
C SER A 241 -37.27 -3.30 -14.57
N GLY A 242 -36.45 -2.53 -13.88
CA GLY A 242 -36.44 -1.06 -13.76
C GLY A 242 -35.09 -0.51 -13.33
N VAL A 243 -35.04 0.81 -13.01
CA VAL A 243 -33.81 1.54 -12.66
C VAL A 243 -33.35 1.27 -11.21
N LYS A 244 -34.19 0.70 -10.34
CA LYS A 244 -33.92 0.56 -8.90
C LYS A 244 -33.52 -0.85 -8.51
N THR A 245 -32.37 -0.97 -7.83
CA THR A 245 -31.89 -2.22 -7.22
C THR A 245 -32.61 -2.52 -5.90
N ALA A 246 -32.42 -3.73 -5.35
CA ALA A 246 -32.96 -4.06 -4.02
C ALA A 246 -32.41 -3.14 -2.93
N VAL A 247 -31.13 -2.75 -3.01
CA VAL A 247 -30.50 -1.78 -2.10
C VAL A 247 -31.21 -0.42 -2.16
N HIS A 248 -31.57 0.07 -3.33
CA HIS A 248 -32.31 1.33 -3.47
C HIS A 248 -33.69 1.27 -2.80
N ARG A 249 -34.43 0.15 -2.99
CA ARG A 249 -35.75 -0.03 -2.33
C ARG A 249 -35.61 -0.07 -0.81
N TYR A 250 -34.60 -0.77 -0.33
CA TYR A 250 -34.32 -0.85 1.10
C TYR A 250 -33.91 0.50 1.69
N ALA A 251 -33.06 1.26 0.99
CA ALA A 251 -32.66 2.59 1.41
C ALA A 251 -33.86 3.53 1.52
N ALA A 252 -34.77 3.52 0.54
CA ALA A 252 -35.99 4.34 0.58
C ALA A 252 -36.91 3.99 1.77
N GLU A 253 -36.88 2.74 2.26
CA GLU A 253 -37.69 2.29 3.40
C GLU A 253 -37.05 2.56 4.75
N LYS A 254 -35.72 2.43 4.87
CA LYS A 254 -35.02 2.30 6.16
C LYS A 254 -33.99 3.38 6.44
N GLN A 255 -33.55 4.17 5.45
CA GLN A 255 -32.42 5.08 5.61
C GLN A 255 -32.60 6.05 6.79
N ASP A 256 -33.75 6.70 6.90
CA ASP A 256 -34.01 7.70 7.94
C ASP A 256 -34.10 7.12 9.37
N ARG A 257 -34.21 5.81 9.49
CA ARG A 257 -34.35 5.09 10.78
C ARG A 257 -33.03 4.53 11.30
N ARG A 258 -31.92 4.71 10.55
CA ARG A 258 -30.61 4.16 10.89
C ARG A 258 -29.68 5.24 11.45
N PRO A 259 -28.66 4.86 12.25
CA PRO A 259 -27.59 5.76 12.67
C PRO A 259 -26.87 6.39 11.46
N ALA A 260 -26.29 7.57 11.66
CA ALA A 260 -25.60 8.31 10.59
C ALA A 260 -24.50 7.51 9.86
N PRO A 261 -23.66 6.70 10.52
CA PRO A 261 -22.68 5.86 9.83
C PRO A 261 -23.34 4.85 8.88
N ASP A 262 -24.45 4.21 9.32
CA ASP A 262 -25.19 3.26 8.50
C ASP A 262 -25.83 3.93 7.28
N GLN A 263 -26.38 5.14 7.46
CA GLN A 263 -26.94 5.93 6.35
C GLN A 263 -25.88 6.21 5.28
N LYS A 264 -24.66 6.55 5.71
CA LYS A 264 -23.54 6.83 4.82
C LYS A 264 -23.16 5.59 3.99
N VAL A 265 -23.02 4.44 4.63
CA VAL A 265 -22.71 3.17 3.97
C VAL A 265 -23.86 2.75 3.03
N LEU A 266 -25.09 2.79 3.49
CA LEU A 266 -26.25 2.44 2.69
C LEU A 266 -26.42 3.33 1.46
N GLY A 267 -26.20 4.63 1.61
CA GLY A 267 -26.17 5.58 0.50
C GLY A 267 -25.10 5.24 -0.55
N ALA A 268 -23.90 4.89 -0.09
CA ALA A 268 -22.80 4.47 -0.96
C ALA A 268 -23.09 3.13 -1.66
N MET A 269 -23.76 2.18 -0.98
CA MET A 269 -24.19 0.92 -1.57
C MET A 269 -25.22 1.10 -2.71
N CYS A 270 -25.96 2.20 -2.73
CA CYS A 270 -26.84 2.54 -3.84
C CYS A 270 -26.08 2.96 -5.11
N ALA A 271 -24.81 3.32 -5.00
CA ALA A 271 -23.96 3.83 -6.09
C ALA A 271 -22.77 2.91 -6.38
N THR A 272 -22.99 1.59 -6.33
CA THR A 272 -21.94 0.61 -6.60
C THR A 272 -21.52 0.59 -8.06
N VAL A 273 -20.27 0.20 -8.31
CA VAL A 273 -19.71 0.01 -9.65
C VAL A 273 -19.11 -1.37 -9.75
N PHE A 274 -19.61 -2.22 -10.64
CA PHE A 274 -18.95 -3.47 -11.02
C PHE A 274 -17.97 -3.23 -12.16
N SER A 275 -16.76 -3.77 -12.07
CA SER A 275 -15.78 -3.66 -13.15
C SER A 275 -14.69 -4.72 -13.06
N ILE A 276 -13.86 -4.78 -14.11
CA ILE A 276 -12.57 -5.47 -14.08
C ILE A 276 -11.50 -4.44 -13.80
N PHE A 277 -10.71 -4.69 -12.78
CA PHE A 277 -9.65 -3.80 -12.31
C PHE A 277 -8.29 -4.48 -12.44
N ARG A 278 -7.27 -3.72 -12.79
CA ARG A 278 -5.88 -4.13 -12.64
C ARG A 278 -5.34 -3.56 -11.34
N VAL A 279 -4.68 -4.38 -10.55
CA VAL A 279 -3.93 -3.94 -9.36
C VAL A 279 -2.67 -3.22 -9.82
N ASP A 280 -2.51 -1.97 -9.44
CA ASP A 280 -1.30 -1.19 -9.75
C ASP A 280 -0.25 -1.31 -8.64
N GLY A 281 -0.67 -1.53 -7.39
CA GLY A 281 0.19 -1.74 -6.23
C GLY A 281 -0.50 -1.46 -4.92
N CYS A 282 0.27 -1.54 -3.82
CA CYS A 282 -0.22 -1.15 -2.49
C CYS A 282 -0.28 0.38 -2.38
N HIS A 283 -1.40 0.90 -1.83
CA HIS A 283 -1.54 2.32 -1.54
C HIS A 283 -0.77 2.70 -0.26
N ARG A 284 -0.14 3.88 -0.24
CA ARG A 284 0.68 4.36 0.89
C ARG A 284 -0.08 4.40 2.23
N GLY A 285 -1.33 4.83 2.21
CA GLY A 285 -2.14 4.92 3.43
C GLY A 285 -2.60 3.55 3.93
N ALA A 286 -3.36 2.84 3.13
CA ALA A 286 -3.85 1.47 3.36
C ALA A 286 -4.52 0.97 2.08
N GLY A 287 -4.57 -0.35 1.87
CA GLY A 287 -5.22 -0.96 0.73
C GLY A 287 -4.38 -0.90 -0.54
N VAL A 288 -5.03 -0.80 -1.69
CA VAL A 288 -4.40 -0.91 -3.02
C VAL A 288 -4.86 0.19 -3.96
N ASP A 289 -4.00 0.53 -4.92
CA ASP A 289 -4.35 1.35 -6.07
C ASP A 289 -4.78 0.42 -7.22
N LEU A 290 -5.94 0.70 -7.78
CA LEU A 290 -6.53 -0.06 -8.89
C LEU A 290 -6.75 0.85 -10.10
N THR A 291 -6.54 0.32 -11.30
CA THR A 291 -7.03 0.90 -12.55
C THR A 291 -8.27 0.14 -13.03
N ASP A 292 -9.40 0.82 -13.13
CA ASP A 292 -10.61 0.30 -13.78
C ASP A 292 -10.36 0.14 -15.28
N LEU A 293 -10.31 -1.08 -15.79
CA LEU A 293 -10.01 -1.34 -17.19
C LEU A 293 -11.14 -0.89 -18.12
N ILE A 294 -12.38 -0.79 -17.62
CA ILE A 294 -13.55 -0.37 -18.41
C ILE A 294 -13.57 1.14 -18.63
N SER A 295 -13.29 1.93 -17.56
CA SER A 295 -13.33 3.39 -17.64
C SER A 295 -11.95 4.04 -17.82
N GLY A 296 -10.87 3.33 -17.52
CA GLY A 296 -9.51 3.87 -17.47
C GLY A 296 -9.19 4.69 -16.24
N GLN A 297 -10.09 4.75 -15.25
CA GLN A 297 -9.89 5.54 -14.04
C GLN A 297 -9.05 4.80 -12.99
N SER A 298 -8.21 5.53 -12.28
CA SER A 298 -7.48 5.03 -11.11
C SER A 298 -8.30 5.26 -9.84
N LEU A 299 -8.31 4.27 -8.95
CA LEU A 299 -9.11 4.23 -7.73
C LEU A 299 -8.26 3.76 -6.56
N TRP A 300 -8.41 4.41 -5.41
CA TRP A 300 -7.86 3.94 -4.15
C TRP A 300 -8.89 3.09 -3.42
N VAL A 301 -8.57 1.82 -3.20
CA VAL A 301 -9.46 0.83 -2.58
C VAL A 301 -8.84 0.33 -1.28
N VAL A 302 -9.59 0.46 -0.18
CA VAL A 302 -9.20 -0.11 1.11
C VAL A 302 -9.95 -1.41 1.31
N ASP A 303 -9.21 -2.51 1.32
CA ASP A 303 -9.72 -3.85 1.62
C ASP A 303 -8.57 -4.73 2.14
N ARG A 304 -8.71 -5.29 3.34
CA ARG A 304 -7.65 -6.08 4.00
C ARG A 304 -7.32 -7.37 3.26
N GLY A 305 -8.32 -8.03 2.69
CA GLY A 305 -8.13 -9.26 1.93
C GLY A 305 -7.39 -9.00 0.64
N LEU A 306 -7.82 -7.97 -0.09
CA LEU A 306 -7.18 -7.56 -1.34
C LEU A 306 -5.74 -7.08 -1.11
N GLU A 307 -5.51 -6.25 -0.09
CA GLU A 307 -4.18 -5.79 0.29
C GLU A 307 -3.23 -6.94 0.65
N ALA A 308 -3.75 -7.99 1.30
CA ALA A 308 -2.96 -9.14 1.74
C ALA A 308 -2.62 -10.11 0.60
N SER A 309 -3.42 -10.18 -0.46
CA SER A 309 -3.34 -11.23 -1.49
C SER A 309 -3.04 -10.73 -2.90
N ALA A 310 -3.32 -9.46 -3.20
CA ALA A 310 -3.13 -8.92 -4.54
C ALA A 310 -1.73 -8.35 -4.74
N PHE A 311 -1.19 -8.50 -5.94
CA PHE A 311 0.08 -7.91 -6.37
C PHE A 311 -0.07 -7.22 -7.72
N ALA A 312 0.84 -6.30 -8.01
CA ALA A 312 0.79 -5.48 -9.21
C ALA A 312 0.68 -6.31 -10.49
N GLY A 313 -0.21 -5.90 -11.38
CA GLY A 313 -0.48 -6.56 -12.65
C GLY A 313 -1.55 -7.64 -12.60
N VAL A 314 -2.02 -8.05 -11.42
CA VAL A 314 -3.18 -8.96 -11.30
C VAL A 314 -4.45 -8.22 -11.72
N GLU A 315 -5.30 -8.92 -12.46
CA GLU A 315 -6.61 -8.42 -12.84
C GLU A 315 -7.69 -9.12 -12.03
N VAL A 316 -8.64 -8.33 -11.49
CA VAL A 316 -9.72 -8.82 -10.63
C VAL A 316 -11.04 -8.16 -11.01
N ALA A 317 -12.11 -8.91 -11.01
CA ALA A 317 -13.46 -8.34 -11.10
C ALA A 317 -14.03 -8.15 -9.70
N LEU A 318 -14.49 -6.94 -9.44
CA LEU A 318 -14.98 -6.48 -8.15
C LEU A 318 -16.22 -5.60 -8.33
N ARG A 319 -17.09 -5.63 -7.33
CA ARG A 319 -18.06 -4.55 -7.15
C ARG A 319 -17.58 -3.65 -6.03
N LEU A 320 -17.48 -2.35 -6.32
CA LEU A 320 -16.96 -1.34 -5.41
C LEU A 320 -18.06 -0.35 -5.02
N PHE A 321 -17.99 0.18 -3.80
CA PHE A 321 -18.77 1.32 -3.33
C PHE A 321 -17.88 2.30 -2.56
N ARG A 322 -18.29 3.56 -2.48
CA ARG A 322 -17.45 4.63 -1.92
C ARG A 322 -18.14 5.34 -0.75
N PRO A 323 -17.98 4.83 0.48
CA PRO A 323 -18.57 5.47 1.67
C PRO A 323 -17.78 6.70 2.13
N ASP A 324 -16.51 6.84 1.75
CA ASP A 324 -15.60 7.92 2.17
C ASP A 324 -14.66 8.36 1.02
N GLU A 325 -13.49 8.86 1.37
CA GLU A 325 -12.42 9.21 0.41
C GLU A 325 -11.89 8.00 -0.35
N PHE A 326 -12.01 6.79 0.19
CA PHE A 326 -11.59 5.53 -0.41
C PHE A 326 -12.79 4.67 -0.84
N TRP A 327 -12.53 3.78 -1.78
CA TRP A 327 -13.49 2.75 -2.20
C TRP A 327 -13.33 1.49 -1.35
N MET A 328 -14.38 0.68 -1.31
CA MET A 328 -14.43 -0.62 -0.63
C MET A 328 -15.06 -1.67 -1.52
N THR A 329 -14.69 -2.96 -1.33
CA THR A 329 -15.34 -4.07 -2.01
C THR A 329 -16.67 -4.44 -1.34
N THR A 330 -17.64 -4.90 -2.12
CA THR A 330 -18.88 -5.48 -1.56
C THR A 330 -18.67 -6.87 -0.98
N GLY A 331 -17.61 -7.57 -1.40
CA GLY A 331 -17.22 -8.89 -0.87
C GLY A 331 -16.85 -9.91 -1.95
N VAL A 332 -17.50 -9.90 -3.10
CA VAL A 332 -17.17 -10.84 -4.19
C VAL A 332 -15.95 -10.34 -4.96
N ALA A 333 -14.93 -11.20 -5.07
CA ALA A 333 -13.73 -10.94 -5.84
C ALA A 333 -13.42 -12.14 -6.74
N ILE A 334 -13.23 -11.90 -8.02
CA ILE A 334 -12.90 -12.93 -9.01
C ILE A 334 -11.61 -12.57 -9.69
N GLN A 335 -10.61 -13.42 -9.60
CA GLN A 335 -9.37 -13.24 -10.35
C GLN A 335 -9.62 -13.49 -11.84
N ILE A 336 -9.16 -12.58 -12.67
CA ILE A 336 -9.29 -12.64 -14.12
C ILE A 336 -7.97 -13.07 -14.74
N ASP A 337 -7.90 -14.32 -15.13
CA ASP A 337 -6.75 -14.87 -15.85
C ASP A 337 -7.00 -14.93 -17.37
N LYS A 338 -6.05 -15.52 -18.10
CA LYS A 338 -6.15 -15.67 -19.57
C LYS A 338 -7.30 -16.56 -20.01
N SER A 339 -7.75 -17.51 -19.19
CA SER A 339 -8.85 -18.40 -19.51
C SER A 339 -10.18 -17.67 -19.41
N VAL A 340 -10.39 -16.92 -18.32
CA VAL A 340 -11.58 -16.09 -18.13
C VAL A 340 -11.69 -15.01 -19.23
N TRP A 341 -10.57 -14.37 -19.60
CA TRP A 341 -10.59 -13.43 -20.73
C TRP A 341 -11.04 -14.08 -22.04
N ARG A 342 -10.54 -15.28 -22.34
CA ARG A 342 -10.90 -16.01 -23.56
C ARG A 342 -12.40 -16.35 -23.59
N GLU A 343 -12.95 -16.77 -22.44
CA GLU A 343 -14.38 -17.05 -22.33
C GLU A 343 -15.24 -15.80 -22.51
N LEU A 344 -14.88 -14.66 -21.88
CA LEU A 344 -15.59 -13.41 -22.04
C LEU A 344 -15.58 -12.93 -23.50
N GLU A 345 -14.48 -13.10 -24.22
CA GLU A 345 -14.34 -12.81 -25.63
C GLU A 345 -15.16 -13.76 -26.51
N THR A 346 -15.20 -15.06 -26.14
CA THR A 346 -15.97 -16.10 -26.85
C THR A 346 -17.48 -15.85 -26.76
N VAL A 347 -17.95 -15.51 -25.58
CA VAL A 347 -19.36 -15.13 -25.33
C VAL A 347 -19.70 -13.77 -25.96
N GLY A 348 -18.71 -12.99 -26.36
CA GLY A 348 -18.90 -11.74 -27.11
C GLY A 348 -19.29 -10.54 -26.25
N VAL A 349 -19.14 -10.61 -24.91
CA VAL A 349 -19.49 -9.50 -24.01
C VAL A 349 -18.45 -8.38 -24.10
N ILE A 350 -17.15 -8.72 -24.12
CA ILE A 350 -16.07 -7.77 -24.16
C ILE A 350 -14.83 -8.36 -24.81
N ARG A 351 -14.05 -7.52 -25.49
CA ARG A 351 -12.70 -7.86 -25.96
C ARG A 351 -11.67 -7.01 -25.24
N ARG A 352 -10.65 -7.63 -24.68
CA ARG A 352 -9.58 -6.91 -23.96
C ARG A 352 -8.89 -5.84 -24.83
N SER A 353 -8.79 -6.11 -26.14
CA SER A 353 -8.13 -5.22 -27.10
C SER A 353 -8.86 -3.89 -27.37
N VAL A 354 -10.14 -3.77 -27.00
CA VAL A 354 -10.94 -2.53 -27.19
C VAL A 354 -11.07 -1.69 -25.92
N LEU A 355 -10.46 -2.11 -24.83
CA LEU A 355 -10.51 -1.36 -23.57
C LEU A 355 -9.62 -0.10 -23.61
N PRO A 356 -10.02 0.99 -22.96
CA PRO A 356 -11.26 1.17 -22.16
C PRO A 356 -12.52 1.32 -23.02
N LEU A 357 -13.67 0.85 -22.50
CA LEU A 357 -14.98 0.92 -23.14
C LEU A 357 -16.04 1.44 -22.15
N PRO A 358 -16.10 2.75 -21.85
CA PRO A 358 -16.98 3.31 -20.80
C PRO A 358 -18.48 3.06 -21.01
N SER A 359 -18.91 2.80 -22.24
CA SER A 359 -20.32 2.52 -22.59
C SER A 359 -20.74 1.07 -22.32
N LEU A 360 -19.85 0.20 -21.83
CA LEU A 360 -20.17 -1.19 -21.54
C LEU A 360 -21.21 -1.28 -20.42
N ASP A 361 -22.22 -2.15 -20.62
CA ASP A 361 -23.18 -2.50 -19.56
C ASP A 361 -22.47 -3.34 -18.48
N ARG A 362 -22.22 -2.73 -17.33
CA ARG A 362 -21.47 -3.32 -16.24
C ARG A 362 -22.24 -4.42 -15.50
N GLU A 363 -23.57 -4.35 -15.50
CA GLU A 363 -24.39 -5.39 -14.88
C GLU A 363 -24.49 -6.63 -15.76
N ALA A 364 -24.62 -6.45 -17.08
CA ALA A 364 -24.51 -7.55 -18.03
C ALA A 364 -23.14 -8.22 -18.00
N LEU A 365 -22.06 -7.42 -17.80
CA LEU A 365 -20.71 -7.95 -17.57
C LEU A 365 -20.65 -8.79 -16.30
N ALA A 366 -21.21 -8.31 -15.18
CA ALA A 366 -21.24 -9.02 -13.91
C ALA A 366 -21.93 -10.37 -14.03
N GLU A 367 -23.14 -10.38 -14.59
CA GLU A 367 -23.91 -11.62 -14.77
C GLU A 367 -23.18 -12.63 -15.67
N THR A 368 -22.59 -12.16 -16.77
CA THR A 368 -21.85 -13.04 -17.68
C THR A 368 -20.60 -13.61 -17.01
N LEU A 369 -19.85 -12.78 -16.30
CA LEU A 369 -18.62 -13.20 -15.63
C LEU A 369 -18.92 -14.22 -14.53
N TYR A 370 -19.94 -13.98 -13.71
CA TYR A 370 -20.36 -14.93 -12.69
C TYR A 370 -20.77 -16.30 -13.29
N ARG A 371 -21.42 -16.30 -14.44
CA ARG A 371 -21.76 -17.53 -15.16
C ARG A 371 -20.53 -18.26 -15.71
N VAL A 372 -19.59 -17.52 -16.29
CA VAL A 372 -18.34 -18.08 -16.85
C VAL A 372 -17.50 -18.77 -15.76
N VAL A 373 -17.47 -18.20 -14.56
CA VAL A 373 -16.63 -18.71 -13.46
C VAL A 373 -17.34 -19.84 -12.68
N ALA A 374 -18.67 -19.97 -12.82
CA ALA A 374 -19.44 -21.07 -12.20
C ALA A 374 -19.26 -22.43 -12.90
N HIS A 375 -18.73 -22.44 -14.11
CA HIS A 375 -18.48 -23.64 -14.93
C HIS A 375 -16.98 -23.85 -15.18
#